data_c1f28a4bceb70bd4789c835c7c0ebde3
#
_entry.id   c1f28a4bceb70bd4789c835c7c0ebde3
#
_cell.length_a   1.000
_cell.length_b   1.000
_cell.length_c   1.000
_cell.angle_alpha   90.00
_cell.angle_beta   90.00
_cell.angle_gamma   90.00
#
_symmetry.space_group_name_H-M   'P 1'
#
loop_
_entity.id
_entity.type
_entity.pdbx_description
1 polymer ?
#
loop_
_entity_poly.entity_id
_entity_poly.type
_entity_poly.pdbx_seq_one_letter_code
_entity_poly.pdbx_strand_id
1 'polypeptide(L)'
;MLRELKIENLAIIDELDIEFDKGFIVLTGETGAGKSIILSGINLLIGEKASVDMIRDGEENLVAQGVFDVDEEQKKALEVMGIDIDGEEIIIRRSYSRSGKARAFVNNVRISLTDLKEIASTLVDIVGQHSHQMLLNKNNHIKLLDSFLNKDEKDLKENLVNLLSQYREIDIKIENIEKERKETLEKKEFYEYQLEEIEKLKLKDGEDELLEAEYKRVFNAEKIREKVYESLEYLKDDEDSALSLITNSIRNIEYLGKYDERYIDLAKRIENAYYELEDCANEIENISKGIDVTESDLDKIAGRMNILKRIKEKYKRTLPELIAYREDLKEKLSDIDSGDFKTKELKKELNKIKTEYDKIAEKMTNSRKEIAIKIENELLNELKFLNMEDAKLKVQINKLEKMTNDGYDEVEFFISTNVGQDLKPLNKIASGGEVSRVMLALKVIFSKVDNIPILIFDEIDTGIGGETVRKIALKLKEIGENTQIISITHSPVIASKASQQFYIEKYVENSKTISRVKKLSAEERIKEIGRMLVGEKINNEVLEIANKMLNEG
;
A
#
# COMPACT_ATOMS: atom_id res chain seq x y z
N MET A 1 22.15 -2.14 -26.21
CA MET A 1 21.67 -2.38 -27.60
C MET A 1 21.21 -3.82 -27.75
N LEU A 2 20.41 -4.15 -28.79
CA LEU A 2 20.14 -5.54 -29.18
C LEU A 2 21.34 -6.03 -29.99
N ARG A 3 22.07 -7.03 -29.48
CA ARG A 3 23.24 -7.61 -30.17
C ARG A 3 22.87 -8.78 -31.06
N GLU A 4 21.99 -9.65 -30.55
CA GLU A 4 21.63 -10.88 -31.25
C GLU A 4 20.13 -11.12 -31.12
N LEU A 5 19.52 -11.59 -32.19
CA LEU A 5 18.12 -12.03 -32.22
C LEU A 5 18.03 -13.42 -32.83
N LYS A 6 17.59 -14.39 -32.03
CA LYS A 6 17.29 -15.76 -32.50
C LYS A 6 15.80 -16.01 -32.45
N ILE A 7 15.28 -16.57 -33.53
CA ILE A 7 13.86 -16.94 -33.64
C ILE A 7 13.79 -18.35 -34.21
N GLU A 8 13.03 -19.23 -33.56
CA GLU A 8 12.78 -20.59 -33.99
C GLU A 8 11.27 -20.82 -34.11
N ASN A 9 10.85 -21.43 -35.22
CA ASN A 9 9.48 -21.89 -35.47
C ASN A 9 8.40 -20.82 -35.38
N LEU A 10 8.68 -19.60 -35.85
CA LEU A 10 7.71 -18.50 -35.86
C LEU A 10 7.15 -18.30 -37.29
N ALA A 11 5.88 -18.60 -37.49
CA ALA A 11 5.20 -18.47 -38.78
C ALA A 11 5.95 -19.16 -39.94
N ILE A 12 6.51 -18.39 -40.88
CA ILE A 12 7.31 -18.93 -42.01
C ILE A 12 8.82 -18.99 -41.70
N ILE A 13 9.24 -18.54 -40.53
CA ILE A 13 10.64 -18.64 -40.08
C ILE A 13 10.84 -19.99 -39.40
N ASP A 14 11.78 -20.78 -39.91
CA ASP A 14 12.25 -22.03 -39.32
C ASP A 14 13.26 -21.72 -38.22
N GLU A 15 14.40 -21.18 -38.65
CA GLU A 15 15.45 -20.71 -37.76
C GLU A 15 16.00 -19.40 -38.32
N LEU A 16 16.21 -18.44 -37.45
CA LEU A 16 16.78 -17.13 -37.74
C LEU A 16 17.80 -16.76 -36.67
N ASP A 17 18.96 -16.33 -37.11
CA ASP A 17 20.00 -15.79 -36.23
C ASP A 17 20.55 -14.52 -36.88
N ILE A 18 20.42 -13.37 -36.20
CA ILE A 18 20.83 -12.06 -36.66
C ILE A 18 21.70 -11.40 -35.61
N GLU A 19 22.91 -10.99 -36.02
CA GLU A 19 23.77 -10.12 -35.24
C GLU A 19 23.62 -8.67 -35.71
N PHE A 20 23.34 -7.77 -34.77
CA PHE A 20 23.16 -6.34 -35.02
C PHE A 20 24.36 -5.54 -34.49
N ASP A 21 24.76 -4.52 -35.25
CA ASP A 21 25.73 -3.52 -34.79
C ASP A 21 25.00 -2.27 -34.22
N LYS A 22 25.77 -1.30 -33.74
CA LYS A 22 25.25 0.01 -33.32
C LYS A 22 24.81 0.83 -34.54
N GLY A 23 23.95 1.82 -34.29
CA GLY A 23 23.57 2.81 -35.29
C GLY A 23 22.24 2.55 -35.98
N PHE A 24 22.09 3.06 -37.18
CA PHE A 24 20.86 2.97 -37.94
C PHE A 24 20.85 1.74 -38.87
N ILE A 25 19.95 0.80 -38.59
CA ILE A 25 19.82 -0.50 -39.25
C ILE A 25 18.49 -0.56 -39.98
N VAL A 26 18.47 -1.09 -41.20
CA VAL A 26 17.24 -1.31 -41.95
C VAL A 26 17.05 -2.77 -42.33
N LEU A 27 15.79 -3.20 -42.28
CA LEU A 27 15.30 -4.47 -42.75
C LEU A 27 14.52 -4.23 -44.05
N THR A 28 15.05 -4.74 -45.18
CA THR A 28 14.42 -4.63 -46.52
C THR A 28 14.05 -6.01 -47.06
N GLY A 29 13.28 -6.07 -48.12
CA GLY A 29 12.83 -7.33 -48.72
C GLY A 29 11.43 -7.22 -49.31
N GLU A 30 10.94 -8.31 -49.93
CA GLU A 30 9.63 -8.36 -50.55
C GLU A 30 8.49 -8.23 -49.52
N THR A 31 7.32 -7.71 -49.95
CA THR A 31 6.11 -7.71 -49.16
C THR A 31 5.69 -9.13 -48.77
N GLY A 32 5.48 -9.35 -47.48
CA GLY A 32 5.17 -10.69 -46.96
C GLY A 32 6.38 -11.64 -46.81
N ALA A 33 7.63 -11.19 -47.05
CA ALA A 33 8.83 -12.02 -46.91
C ALA A 33 9.29 -12.32 -45.49
N GLY A 34 8.55 -11.85 -44.48
CA GLY A 34 8.90 -12.10 -43.06
C GLY A 34 9.36 -10.88 -42.28
N LYS A 35 9.38 -9.67 -42.89
CA LYS A 35 9.73 -8.41 -42.16
C LYS A 35 8.89 -8.23 -40.90
N SER A 36 7.55 -8.31 -41.04
CA SER A 36 6.62 -8.22 -39.91
C SER A 36 6.72 -9.40 -38.94
N ILE A 37 7.29 -10.54 -39.40
CA ILE A 37 7.49 -11.71 -38.51
C ILE A 37 8.70 -11.50 -37.61
N ILE A 38 9.77 -10.84 -38.10
CA ILE A 38 10.89 -10.45 -37.22
C ILE A 38 10.41 -9.49 -36.14
N LEU A 39 9.58 -8.51 -36.53
CA LEU A 39 8.95 -7.62 -35.54
C LEU A 39 8.09 -8.40 -34.56
N SER A 40 7.32 -9.40 -35.01
CA SER A 40 6.54 -10.27 -34.12
C SER A 40 7.43 -11.03 -33.13
N GLY A 41 8.62 -11.48 -33.56
CA GLY A 41 9.63 -12.09 -32.69
C GLY A 41 10.12 -11.11 -31.61
N ILE A 42 10.43 -9.86 -31.99
CA ILE A 42 10.80 -8.82 -31.02
C ILE A 42 9.65 -8.47 -30.11
N ASN A 43 8.41 -8.35 -30.64
CA ASN A 43 7.19 -8.13 -29.86
C ASN A 43 6.98 -9.22 -28.79
N LEU A 44 7.29 -10.46 -29.10
CA LEU A 44 7.28 -11.54 -28.11
C LEU A 44 8.29 -11.28 -27.00
N LEU A 45 9.51 -10.84 -27.32
CA LEU A 45 10.55 -10.55 -26.33
C LEU A 45 10.19 -9.38 -25.41
N ILE A 46 9.45 -8.38 -25.91
CA ILE A 46 8.98 -7.26 -25.08
C ILE A 46 7.66 -7.55 -24.33
N GLY A 47 7.17 -8.79 -24.40
CA GLY A 47 6.04 -9.23 -23.57
C GLY A 47 4.67 -9.13 -24.23
N GLU A 48 4.56 -9.06 -25.56
CA GLU A 48 3.26 -9.19 -26.23
C GLU A 48 2.67 -10.59 -26.08
N LYS A 49 1.36 -10.69 -26.29
CA LYS A 49 0.66 -11.99 -26.20
C LYS A 49 1.04 -12.89 -27.36
N ALA A 50 1.46 -14.11 -27.05
CA ALA A 50 1.65 -15.16 -28.03
C ALA A 50 0.30 -15.84 -28.35
N SER A 51 0.13 -16.30 -29.58
CA SER A 51 -1.01 -17.13 -30.00
C SER A 51 -0.54 -18.39 -30.71
N VAL A 52 -1.41 -19.40 -30.78
CA VAL A 52 -1.07 -20.68 -31.43
C VAL A 52 -0.79 -20.50 -32.92
N ASP A 53 -1.45 -19.54 -33.57
CA ASP A 53 -1.29 -19.23 -34.98
C ASP A 53 0.09 -18.66 -35.35
N MET A 54 0.85 -18.22 -34.35
CA MET A 54 2.23 -17.76 -34.51
C MET A 54 3.21 -18.93 -34.64
N ILE A 55 2.82 -20.14 -34.20
CA ILE A 55 3.70 -21.32 -34.26
C ILE A 55 3.70 -21.85 -35.70
N ARG A 56 4.88 -22.12 -36.22
CA ARG A 56 5.07 -22.72 -37.55
C ARG A 56 4.28 -24.01 -37.70
N ASP A 57 3.68 -24.21 -38.86
CA ASP A 57 2.89 -25.41 -39.15
C ASP A 57 3.77 -26.67 -39.08
N GLY A 58 3.31 -27.64 -38.29
CA GLY A 58 4.02 -28.89 -38.03
C GLY A 58 4.94 -28.86 -36.83
N GLU A 59 5.15 -27.69 -36.18
CA GLU A 59 5.99 -27.55 -35.01
C GLU A 59 5.19 -27.44 -33.72
N GLU A 60 5.76 -27.90 -32.59
CA GLU A 60 5.11 -27.91 -31.29
C GLU A 60 5.34 -26.63 -30.48
N ASN A 61 6.46 -25.96 -30.72
CA ASN A 61 6.86 -24.79 -29.95
C ASN A 61 7.50 -23.73 -30.83
N LEU A 62 7.29 -22.47 -30.49
CA LEU A 62 8.10 -21.34 -30.97
C LEU A 62 9.04 -20.84 -29.86
N VAL A 63 10.19 -20.31 -30.25
CA VAL A 63 11.14 -19.66 -29.36
C VAL A 63 11.61 -18.34 -29.98
N ALA A 64 11.67 -17.30 -29.17
CA ALA A 64 12.38 -16.06 -29.50
C ALA A 64 13.38 -15.78 -28.37
N GLN A 65 14.59 -15.40 -28.71
CA GLN A 65 15.68 -15.03 -27.80
C GLN A 65 16.39 -13.78 -28.30
N GLY A 66 16.66 -12.85 -27.42
CA GLY A 66 17.43 -11.64 -27.68
C GLY A 66 18.53 -11.44 -26.66
N VAL A 67 19.70 -11.01 -27.11
CA VAL A 67 20.83 -10.59 -26.27
C VAL A 67 20.88 -9.07 -26.27
N PHE A 68 20.80 -8.46 -25.10
CA PHE A 68 20.74 -7.01 -24.92
C PHE A 68 21.88 -6.52 -24.04
N ASP A 69 22.56 -5.45 -24.47
CA ASP A 69 23.44 -4.70 -23.57
C ASP A 69 22.62 -3.91 -22.58
N VAL A 70 23.08 -3.86 -21.33
CA VAL A 70 22.49 -3.10 -20.22
C VAL A 70 23.53 -2.17 -19.60
N ASP A 71 23.08 -1.01 -19.16
CA ASP A 71 23.88 -0.07 -18.41
C ASP A 71 23.80 -0.32 -16.89
N GLU A 72 24.56 0.43 -16.10
CA GLU A 72 24.61 0.28 -14.63
C GLU A 72 23.29 0.63 -13.92
N GLU A 73 22.46 1.50 -14.49
CA GLU A 73 21.17 1.86 -13.94
C GLU A 73 20.15 0.72 -14.16
N GLN A 74 20.16 0.17 -15.37
CA GLN A 74 19.35 -0.99 -15.75
C GLN A 74 19.74 -2.24 -14.95
N LYS A 75 21.04 -2.48 -14.73
CA LYS A 75 21.52 -3.57 -13.88
C LYS A 75 20.96 -3.48 -12.46
N LYS A 76 21.07 -2.32 -11.82
CA LYS A 76 20.53 -2.11 -10.47
C LYS A 76 19.03 -2.35 -10.39
N ALA A 77 18.28 -1.93 -11.41
CA ALA A 77 16.84 -2.18 -11.46
C ALA A 77 16.52 -3.67 -11.56
N LEU A 78 17.30 -4.43 -12.35
CA LEU A 78 17.14 -5.87 -12.52
C LEU A 78 17.56 -6.67 -11.26
N GLU A 79 18.61 -6.24 -10.56
CA GLU A 79 19.04 -6.83 -9.28
C GLU A 79 17.96 -6.68 -8.19
N VAL A 80 17.26 -5.54 -8.15
CA VAL A 80 16.11 -5.36 -7.24
C VAL A 80 14.98 -6.34 -7.54
N MET A 81 14.83 -6.77 -8.79
CA MET A 81 13.87 -7.80 -9.21
C MET A 81 14.38 -9.24 -8.99
N GLY A 82 15.58 -9.41 -8.40
CA GLY A 82 16.18 -10.71 -8.11
C GLY A 82 16.82 -11.39 -9.32
N ILE A 83 17.23 -10.61 -10.31
CA ILE A 83 17.91 -11.09 -11.52
C ILE A 83 19.38 -10.71 -11.45
N ASP A 84 20.23 -11.69 -11.22
CA ASP A 84 21.68 -11.50 -11.22
C ASP A 84 22.20 -11.30 -12.63
N ILE A 85 23.11 -10.32 -12.81
CA ILE A 85 23.72 -9.98 -14.10
C ILE A 85 25.23 -10.10 -13.99
N ASP A 86 25.77 -11.11 -14.66
CA ASP A 86 27.21 -11.27 -14.85
C ASP A 86 27.63 -10.55 -16.15
N GLY A 87 28.30 -9.40 -16.01
CA GLY A 87 28.76 -8.63 -17.17
C GLY A 87 27.85 -7.47 -17.57
N GLU A 88 27.80 -7.18 -18.88
CA GLU A 88 27.06 -6.04 -19.46
C GLU A 88 25.90 -6.47 -20.36
N GLU A 89 25.54 -7.76 -20.34
CA GLU A 89 24.54 -8.34 -21.22
C GLU A 89 23.46 -9.08 -20.45
N ILE A 90 22.22 -9.03 -20.97
CA ILE A 90 21.13 -9.89 -20.53
C ILE A 90 20.55 -10.66 -21.70
N ILE A 91 20.08 -11.87 -21.42
CA ILE A 91 19.42 -12.74 -22.38
C ILE A 91 17.95 -12.83 -22.04
N ILE A 92 17.08 -12.30 -22.89
CA ILE A 92 15.64 -12.45 -22.79
C ILE A 92 15.21 -13.59 -23.71
N ARG A 93 14.53 -14.60 -23.16
CA ARG A 93 14.01 -15.74 -23.92
C ARG A 93 12.51 -15.94 -23.68
N ARG A 94 11.75 -16.06 -24.75
CA ARG A 94 10.34 -16.39 -24.76
C ARG A 94 10.09 -17.71 -25.47
N SER A 95 9.30 -18.60 -24.87
CA SER A 95 8.80 -19.80 -25.55
C SER A 95 7.28 -19.91 -25.42
N TYR A 96 6.64 -20.41 -26.46
CA TYR A 96 5.20 -20.66 -26.49
C TYR A 96 4.94 -21.99 -27.17
N SER A 97 4.05 -22.82 -26.59
CA SER A 97 3.73 -24.14 -27.10
C SER A 97 2.28 -24.22 -27.59
N ARG A 98 1.99 -25.18 -28.52
CA ARG A 98 0.63 -25.48 -28.98
C ARG A 98 -0.35 -25.82 -27.84
N SER A 99 0.18 -26.35 -26.72
CA SER A 99 -0.61 -26.58 -25.50
C SER A 99 -1.02 -25.30 -24.75
N GLY A 100 -0.68 -24.12 -25.26
CA GLY A 100 -1.00 -22.82 -24.64
C GLY A 100 -0.04 -22.40 -23.50
N LYS A 101 1.07 -23.13 -23.28
CA LYS A 101 2.04 -22.79 -22.24
C LYS A 101 3.01 -21.73 -22.72
N ALA A 102 2.94 -20.52 -22.14
CA ALA A 102 3.89 -19.44 -22.33
C ALA A 102 4.92 -19.42 -21.19
N ARG A 103 6.20 -19.22 -21.52
CA ARG A 103 7.29 -19.06 -20.55
C ARG A 103 8.17 -17.89 -20.95
N ALA A 104 8.62 -17.12 -19.98
CA ALA A 104 9.55 -16.03 -20.14
C ALA A 104 10.73 -16.21 -19.18
N PHE A 105 11.94 -15.93 -19.66
CA PHE A 105 13.17 -16.05 -18.89
C PHE A 105 14.05 -14.83 -19.15
N VAL A 106 14.74 -14.37 -18.10
CA VAL A 106 15.87 -13.43 -18.20
C VAL A 106 17.06 -14.10 -17.51
N ASN A 107 18.17 -14.25 -18.20
CA ASN A 107 19.37 -14.97 -17.72
C ASN A 107 19.02 -16.31 -17.06
N ASN A 108 18.19 -17.13 -17.70
CA ASN A 108 17.68 -18.41 -17.19
C ASN A 108 16.76 -18.33 -15.96
N VAL A 109 16.50 -17.15 -15.38
CA VAL A 109 15.51 -16.96 -14.31
C VAL A 109 14.12 -16.83 -14.95
N ARG A 110 13.18 -17.65 -14.50
CA ARG A 110 11.80 -17.57 -14.99
C ARG A 110 11.10 -16.36 -14.38
N ILE A 111 10.51 -15.51 -15.23
CA ILE A 111 9.81 -14.30 -14.80
C ILE A 111 8.34 -14.29 -15.24
N SER A 112 7.55 -13.41 -14.64
CA SER A 112 6.18 -13.16 -15.05
C SER A 112 6.13 -12.32 -16.34
N LEU A 113 4.97 -12.31 -17.02
CA LEU A 113 4.79 -11.47 -18.21
C LEU A 113 4.78 -9.97 -17.86
N THR A 114 4.35 -9.64 -16.66
CA THR A 114 4.33 -8.26 -16.15
C THR A 114 5.76 -7.75 -15.95
N ASP A 115 6.58 -8.53 -15.26
CA ASP A 115 7.99 -8.19 -15.01
C ASP A 115 8.77 -8.10 -16.34
N LEU A 116 8.50 -9.04 -17.28
CA LEU A 116 9.10 -8.97 -18.62
C LEU A 116 8.76 -7.66 -19.32
N LYS A 117 7.50 -7.21 -19.29
CA LYS A 117 7.10 -5.93 -19.90
C LYS A 117 7.79 -4.74 -19.26
N GLU A 118 7.94 -4.75 -17.94
CA GLU A 118 8.63 -3.71 -17.21
C GLU A 118 10.10 -3.64 -17.63
N ILE A 119 10.81 -4.76 -17.62
CA ILE A 119 12.20 -4.86 -18.07
C ILE A 119 12.34 -4.43 -19.53
N ALA A 120 11.53 -4.99 -20.43
CA ALA A 120 11.62 -4.71 -21.84
C ALA A 120 11.33 -3.24 -22.20
N SER A 121 10.46 -2.58 -21.42
CA SER A 121 10.16 -1.16 -21.62
C SER A 121 11.34 -0.22 -21.37
N THR A 122 12.35 -0.66 -20.61
CA THR A 122 13.61 0.08 -20.41
C THR A 122 14.65 -0.18 -21.51
N LEU A 123 14.45 -1.21 -22.33
CA LEU A 123 15.40 -1.64 -23.35
C LEU A 123 14.97 -1.27 -24.77
N VAL A 124 13.70 -1.41 -25.07
CA VAL A 124 13.18 -1.30 -26.45
C VAL A 124 11.90 -0.48 -26.46
N ASP A 125 11.82 0.48 -27.39
CA ASP A 125 10.56 1.15 -27.72
C ASP A 125 10.24 0.95 -29.21
N ILE A 126 9.00 0.55 -29.49
CA ILE A 126 8.52 0.26 -30.85
C ILE A 126 7.57 1.36 -31.30
N VAL A 127 7.84 1.96 -32.44
CA VAL A 127 7.05 3.01 -33.08
C VAL A 127 6.38 2.43 -34.34
N GLY A 128 5.06 2.15 -34.28
CA GLY A 128 4.32 1.58 -35.41
C GLY A 128 2.82 1.41 -35.14
N GLN A 129 2.09 0.78 -36.06
CA GLN A 129 0.61 0.69 -36.00
C GLN A 129 0.06 -0.14 -34.83
N HIS A 130 0.88 -0.96 -34.18
CA HIS A 130 0.45 -1.86 -33.09
C HIS A 130 1.29 -1.69 -31.81
N SER A 131 1.94 -0.56 -31.64
CA SER A 131 2.85 -0.37 -30.49
C SER A 131 2.12 0.09 -29.23
N HIS A 132 2.44 -0.54 -28.11
CA HIS A 132 2.11 -0.06 -26.77
C HIS A 132 3.07 1.08 -26.38
N GLN A 133 2.88 2.24 -27.01
CA GLN A 133 3.81 3.37 -26.85
C GLN A 133 3.66 3.99 -25.46
N MET A 134 4.77 4.07 -24.73
CA MET A 134 4.85 4.84 -23.48
C MET A 134 4.35 6.27 -23.68
N LEU A 135 4.62 6.86 -24.85
CA LEU A 135 4.21 8.21 -25.24
C LEU A 135 2.69 8.38 -25.41
N LEU A 136 1.93 7.33 -25.73
CA LEU A 136 0.47 7.40 -25.87
C LEU A 136 -0.26 7.23 -24.55
N ASN A 137 0.43 6.75 -23.52
CA ASN A 137 -0.16 6.56 -22.20
C ASN A 137 -0.09 7.85 -21.40
N LYS A 138 -1.24 8.47 -21.11
CA LYS A 138 -1.36 9.69 -20.31
C LYS A 138 -0.60 9.62 -18.98
N ASN A 139 -0.58 8.48 -18.31
CA ASN A 139 0.10 8.30 -17.03
C ASN A 139 1.64 8.47 -17.11
N ASN A 140 2.21 8.39 -18.31
CA ASN A 140 3.64 8.58 -18.53
C ASN A 140 3.99 10.01 -18.91
N HIS A 141 3.03 10.85 -19.30
CA HIS A 141 3.30 12.20 -19.77
C HIS A 141 4.00 13.06 -18.73
N ILE A 142 3.62 12.93 -17.45
CA ILE A 142 4.29 13.65 -16.36
C ILE A 142 5.75 13.17 -16.16
N LYS A 143 6.00 11.88 -16.31
CA LYS A 143 7.37 11.32 -16.21
C LYS A 143 8.25 11.80 -17.35
N LEU A 144 7.69 11.86 -18.57
CA LEU A 144 8.37 12.39 -19.75
C LEU A 144 8.71 13.87 -19.57
N LEU A 145 7.78 14.67 -19.05
CA LEU A 145 8.05 16.08 -18.75
C LEU A 145 9.14 16.22 -17.67
N ASP A 146 9.06 15.41 -16.63
CA ASP A 146 9.99 15.42 -15.50
C ASP A 146 11.40 14.90 -15.88
N SER A 147 11.56 14.17 -16.99
CA SER A 147 12.88 13.76 -17.48
C SER A 147 13.79 14.95 -17.85
N PHE A 148 13.20 16.11 -18.17
CA PHE A 148 13.90 17.36 -18.44
C PHE A 148 14.23 18.19 -17.19
N LEU A 149 13.79 17.76 -16.01
CA LEU A 149 14.12 18.44 -14.76
C LEU A 149 15.64 18.40 -14.52
N ASN A 150 16.18 19.53 -14.05
CA ASN A 150 17.56 19.59 -13.62
C ASN A 150 17.75 18.85 -12.28
N LYS A 151 18.99 18.77 -11.79
CA LYS A 151 19.31 18.03 -10.56
C LYS A 151 18.56 18.59 -9.35
N ASP A 152 18.55 19.91 -9.17
CA ASP A 152 17.91 20.55 -8.01
C ASP A 152 16.38 20.31 -8.00
N GLU A 153 15.77 20.26 -9.18
CA GLU A 153 14.35 19.98 -9.35
C GLU A 153 14.01 18.50 -9.10
N LYS A 154 14.92 17.58 -9.48
CA LYS A 154 14.79 16.15 -9.14
C LYS A 154 14.88 15.93 -7.63
N ASP A 155 15.80 16.62 -6.95
CA ASP A 155 15.92 16.60 -5.49
C ASP A 155 14.64 17.15 -4.81
N LEU A 156 14.03 18.21 -5.38
CA LEU A 156 12.73 18.71 -4.92
C LEU A 156 11.61 17.68 -5.09
N LYS A 157 11.62 16.92 -6.17
CA LYS A 157 10.65 15.84 -6.41
C LYS A 157 10.79 14.72 -5.38
N GLU A 158 12.00 14.29 -5.06
CA GLU A 158 12.26 13.29 -4.02
C GLU A 158 11.78 13.78 -2.64
N ASN A 159 12.04 15.06 -2.33
CA ASN A 159 11.56 15.66 -1.09
C ASN A 159 10.04 15.69 -1.00
N LEU A 160 9.36 15.98 -2.10
CA LEU A 160 7.90 15.96 -2.20
C LEU A 160 7.31 14.57 -1.91
N VAL A 161 7.94 13.50 -2.42
CA VAL A 161 7.54 12.11 -2.14
C VAL A 161 7.73 11.78 -0.66
N ASN A 162 8.85 12.21 -0.06
CA ASN A 162 9.13 12.01 1.37
C ASN A 162 8.11 12.72 2.26
N LEU A 163 7.77 13.98 1.94
CA LEU A 163 6.75 14.73 2.68
C LEU A 163 5.36 14.07 2.58
N LEU A 164 5.00 13.56 1.41
CA LEU A 164 3.74 12.84 1.25
C LEU A 164 3.70 11.55 2.08
N SER A 165 4.80 10.83 2.16
CA SER A 165 4.92 9.63 3.00
C SER A 165 4.72 9.98 4.48
N GLN A 166 5.40 11.02 4.98
CA GLN A 166 5.25 11.52 6.34
C GLN A 166 3.82 11.99 6.63
N TYR A 167 3.22 12.73 5.68
CA TYR A 167 1.84 13.17 5.79
C TYR A 167 0.88 11.98 5.98
N ARG A 168 0.98 10.95 5.14
CA ARG A 168 0.14 9.74 5.23
C ARG A 168 0.34 8.99 6.54
N GLU A 169 1.57 8.88 7.01
CA GLU A 169 1.87 8.21 8.28
C GLU A 169 1.21 8.91 9.47
N ILE A 170 1.29 10.25 9.52
CA ILE A 170 0.66 11.04 10.59
C ILE A 170 -0.86 11.02 10.47
N ASP A 171 -1.40 11.09 9.27
CA ASP A 171 -2.85 11.05 9.01
C ASP A 171 -3.46 9.74 9.50
N ILE A 172 -2.84 8.60 9.18
CA ILE A 172 -3.24 7.28 9.70
C ILE A 172 -3.17 7.23 11.23
N LYS A 173 -2.13 7.83 11.84
CA LYS A 173 -2.03 7.90 13.32
C LYS A 173 -3.18 8.71 13.92
N ILE A 174 -3.55 9.83 13.30
CA ILE A 174 -4.69 10.65 13.73
C ILE A 174 -6.00 9.86 13.60
N GLU A 175 -6.25 9.22 12.46
CA GLU A 175 -7.45 8.41 12.24
C GLU A 175 -7.60 7.28 13.29
N ASN A 176 -6.52 6.58 13.61
CA ASN A 176 -6.52 5.53 14.62
C ASN A 176 -6.87 6.08 16.01
N ILE A 177 -6.23 7.20 16.43
CA ILE A 177 -6.51 7.85 17.71
C ILE A 177 -7.98 8.33 17.76
N GLU A 178 -8.49 8.94 16.69
CA GLU A 178 -9.88 9.42 16.63
C GLU A 178 -10.89 8.27 16.66
N LYS A 179 -10.57 7.14 16.05
CA LYS A 179 -11.41 5.93 16.09
C LYS A 179 -11.47 5.34 17.50
N GLU A 180 -10.31 5.11 18.14
CA GLU A 180 -10.23 4.62 19.52
C GLU A 180 -10.96 5.56 20.49
N ARG A 181 -10.79 6.85 20.30
CA ARG A 181 -11.48 7.87 21.07
C ARG A 181 -13.01 7.80 20.93
N LYS A 182 -13.52 7.64 19.70
CA LYS A 182 -14.97 7.54 19.48
C LYS A 182 -15.55 6.34 20.22
N GLU A 183 -14.90 5.19 20.14
CA GLU A 183 -15.32 3.98 20.86
C GLU A 183 -15.29 4.16 22.39
N THR A 184 -14.34 4.97 22.89
CA THR A 184 -14.19 5.24 24.32
C THR A 184 -15.15 6.34 24.80
N LEU A 185 -15.42 7.35 23.97
CA LEU A 185 -16.41 8.40 24.27
C LEU A 185 -17.83 7.84 24.42
N GLU A 186 -18.22 6.85 23.61
CA GLU A 186 -19.51 6.17 23.74
C GLU A 186 -19.66 5.46 25.09
N LYS A 187 -18.57 5.15 25.78
CA LYS A 187 -18.53 4.54 27.10
C LYS A 187 -18.22 5.53 28.24
N LYS A 188 -17.88 6.78 27.91
CA LYS A 188 -17.43 7.78 28.90
C LYS A 188 -18.46 8.01 29.99
N GLU A 189 -19.69 8.29 29.63
CA GLU A 189 -20.80 8.51 30.61
C GLU A 189 -21.00 7.30 31.51
N PHE A 190 -20.84 6.09 30.95
CA PHE A 190 -20.97 4.87 31.72
C PHE A 190 -19.79 4.69 32.69
N TYR A 191 -18.58 4.98 32.29
CA TYR A 191 -17.39 4.91 33.15
C TYR A 191 -17.43 5.98 34.26
N GLU A 192 -17.87 7.20 33.94
CA GLU A 192 -18.06 8.28 34.92
C GLU A 192 -19.10 7.90 35.98
N TYR A 193 -20.24 7.35 35.55
CA TYR A 193 -21.25 6.86 36.47
C TYR A 193 -20.72 5.76 37.40
N GLN A 194 -20.01 4.78 36.85
CA GLN A 194 -19.44 3.68 37.65
C GLN A 194 -18.37 4.18 38.63
N LEU A 195 -17.50 5.08 38.17
CA LEU A 195 -16.48 5.68 39.03
C LEU A 195 -17.11 6.45 40.19
N GLU A 196 -18.10 7.31 39.91
CA GLU A 196 -18.80 8.09 40.93
C GLU A 196 -19.51 7.18 41.96
N GLU A 197 -20.15 6.11 41.51
CA GLU A 197 -20.80 5.14 42.38
C GLU A 197 -19.81 4.46 43.33
N ILE A 198 -18.67 4.02 42.82
CA ILE A 198 -17.63 3.34 43.61
C ILE A 198 -16.93 4.33 44.57
N GLU A 199 -16.62 5.56 44.10
CA GLU A 199 -15.97 6.58 44.94
C GLU A 199 -16.82 7.06 46.10
N LYS A 200 -18.16 7.22 45.90
CA LYS A 200 -19.11 7.57 46.96
C LYS A 200 -19.06 6.58 48.14
N LEU A 201 -18.72 5.34 47.86
CA LEU A 201 -18.68 4.30 48.89
C LEU A 201 -17.42 4.35 49.76
N LYS A 202 -16.37 5.05 49.34
CA LYS A 202 -15.09 5.21 50.06
C LYS A 202 -14.52 3.86 50.52
N LEU A 203 -14.48 2.89 49.64
CA LEU A 203 -14.03 1.52 49.91
C LEU A 203 -12.61 1.49 50.47
N LYS A 204 -12.39 0.66 51.49
CA LYS A 204 -11.08 0.41 52.09
C LYS A 204 -10.71 -1.07 51.92
N ASP A 205 -9.45 -1.33 51.67
CA ASP A 205 -8.97 -2.69 51.56
C ASP A 205 -9.12 -3.46 52.87
N GLY A 206 -9.61 -4.71 52.82
CA GLY A 206 -9.86 -5.53 53.99
C GLY A 206 -11.09 -5.09 54.86
N GLU A 207 -11.85 -4.07 54.43
CA GLU A 207 -13.00 -3.54 55.20
C GLU A 207 -14.08 -4.60 55.48
N ASP A 208 -14.35 -5.48 54.51
CA ASP A 208 -15.36 -6.52 54.61
C ASP A 208 -14.98 -7.59 55.66
N GLU A 209 -13.71 -7.99 55.71
CA GLU A 209 -13.22 -8.95 56.73
C GLU A 209 -13.26 -8.34 58.13
N LEU A 210 -12.85 -7.09 58.26
CA LEU A 210 -12.91 -6.36 59.53
C LEU A 210 -14.34 -6.22 60.04
N LEU A 211 -15.28 -5.81 59.18
CA LEU A 211 -16.69 -5.67 59.52
C LEU A 211 -17.35 -7.02 59.90
N GLU A 212 -16.98 -8.10 59.22
CA GLU A 212 -17.49 -9.43 59.56
C GLU A 212 -17.03 -9.89 60.95
N ALA A 213 -15.74 -9.65 61.25
CA ALA A 213 -15.21 -9.96 62.58
C ALA A 213 -15.88 -9.11 63.67
N GLU A 214 -16.07 -7.82 63.42
CA GLU A 214 -16.71 -6.90 64.32
C GLU A 214 -18.21 -7.23 64.50
N TYR A 215 -18.94 -7.54 63.44
CA TYR A 215 -20.31 -8.00 63.48
C TYR A 215 -20.49 -9.23 64.37
N LYS A 216 -19.66 -10.26 64.23
CA LYS A 216 -19.69 -11.44 65.08
C LYS A 216 -19.46 -11.10 66.54
N ARG A 217 -18.52 -10.18 66.84
CA ARG A 217 -18.23 -9.74 68.22
C ARG A 217 -19.45 -9.04 68.82
N VAL A 218 -20.02 -8.06 68.11
CA VAL A 218 -21.15 -7.24 68.54
C VAL A 218 -22.44 -8.09 68.71
N PHE A 219 -22.71 -8.96 67.74
CA PHE A 219 -23.85 -9.87 67.76
C PHE A 219 -23.79 -10.84 68.93
N ASN A 220 -22.61 -11.38 69.25
CA ASN A 220 -22.46 -12.25 70.42
C ASN A 220 -22.60 -11.47 71.71
N ALA A 221 -22.08 -10.26 71.79
CA ALA A 221 -22.24 -9.40 72.95
C ALA A 221 -23.73 -9.06 73.21
N GLU A 222 -24.51 -8.78 72.17
CA GLU A 222 -25.94 -8.49 72.29
C GLU A 222 -26.75 -9.73 72.71
N LYS A 223 -26.46 -10.90 72.17
CA LYS A 223 -27.05 -12.15 72.60
C LYS A 223 -26.81 -12.43 74.10
N ILE A 224 -25.56 -12.17 74.54
CA ILE A 224 -25.22 -12.33 75.93
C ILE A 224 -26.09 -11.36 76.80
N ARG A 225 -26.15 -10.10 76.37
CA ARG A 225 -26.98 -9.08 77.11
C ARG A 225 -28.43 -9.46 77.16
N GLU A 226 -29.03 -9.90 76.05
CA GLU A 226 -30.45 -10.39 76.05
C GLU A 226 -30.63 -11.51 77.02
N LYS A 227 -29.79 -12.52 77.04
CA LYS A 227 -29.90 -13.68 77.91
C LYS A 227 -29.63 -13.36 79.40
N VAL A 228 -28.76 -12.42 79.65
CA VAL A 228 -28.52 -11.89 81.01
C VAL A 228 -29.77 -11.16 81.47
N TYR A 229 -30.36 -10.30 80.66
CA TYR A 229 -31.61 -9.58 81.04
C TYR A 229 -32.72 -10.56 81.32
N GLU A 230 -33.05 -11.51 80.48
CA GLU A 230 -34.04 -12.56 80.72
C GLU A 230 -33.74 -13.32 82.02
N SER A 231 -32.48 -13.62 82.31
CA SER A 231 -32.10 -14.35 83.51
C SER A 231 -32.28 -13.53 84.75
N LEU A 232 -31.97 -12.23 84.73
CA LEU A 232 -32.17 -11.32 85.87
C LEU A 232 -33.66 -11.08 86.12
N GLU A 233 -34.47 -10.97 85.06
CA GLU A 233 -35.93 -10.88 85.17
C GLU A 233 -36.50 -12.10 85.96
N TYR A 234 -36.11 -13.32 85.60
CA TYR A 234 -36.54 -14.51 86.34
C TYR A 234 -35.94 -14.62 87.72
N LEU A 235 -34.71 -14.12 87.96
CA LEU A 235 -34.09 -14.24 89.28
C LEU A 235 -34.55 -13.18 90.26
N LYS A 236 -34.65 -11.87 89.88
CA LYS A 236 -34.85 -10.78 90.83
C LYS A 236 -35.76 -9.64 90.40
N ASP A 237 -35.90 -9.33 89.09
CA ASP A 237 -36.47 -8.08 88.62
C ASP A 237 -38.01 -8.15 88.43
N ASP A 238 -38.63 -9.34 88.33
CA ASP A 238 -40.08 -9.54 88.22
C ASP A 238 -40.72 -9.72 89.57
N GLU A 239 -41.99 -9.33 89.68
CA GLU A 239 -42.81 -9.54 90.89
C GLU A 239 -42.92 -11.03 91.25
N ASP A 240 -42.93 -11.91 90.27
CA ASP A 240 -42.93 -13.37 90.40
C ASP A 240 -41.50 -13.99 90.28
N SER A 241 -40.46 -13.19 90.51
CA SER A 241 -39.06 -13.67 90.44
C SER A 241 -38.80 -14.72 91.55
N ALA A 242 -37.73 -15.54 91.27
CA ALA A 242 -37.32 -16.60 92.17
C ALA A 242 -37.03 -16.06 93.59
N LEU A 243 -36.31 -14.94 93.69
CA LEU A 243 -36.04 -14.30 95.00
C LEU A 243 -37.29 -13.82 95.71
N SER A 244 -38.27 -13.26 94.98
CA SER A 244 -39.56 -12.82 95.51
C SER A 244 -40.37 -14.02 96.07
N LEU A 245 -40.44 -15.11 95.29
CA LEU A 245 -41.15 -16.33 95.70
C LEU A 245 -40.49 -17.04 96.90
N ILE A 246 -39.13 -17.08 96.94
CA ILE A 246 -38.37 -17.62 98.07
C ILE A 246 -38.62 -16.78 99.33
N THR A 247 -38.61 -15.42 99.20
CA THR A 247 -38.92 -14.53 100.32
C THR A 247 -40.32 -14.81 100.93
N ASN A 248 -41.31 -14.98 100.05
CA ASN A 248 -42.67 -15.34 100.51
C ASN A 248 -42.71 -16.72 101.19
N SER A 249 -41.91 -17.68 100.69
CA SER A 249 -41.78 -19.01 101.27
C SER A 249 -41.14 -18.97 102.67
N ILE A 250 -40.06 -18.17 102.86
CA ILE A 250 -39.38 -17.96 104.13
C ILE A 250 -40.37 -17.44 105.17
N ARG A 251 -41.17 -16.39 104.83
CA ARG A 251 -42.14 -15.81 105.70
C ARG A 251 -43.15 -16.86 106.17
N ASN A 252 -43.64 -17.71 105.27
CA ASN A 252 -44.61 -18.75 105.60
C ASN A 252 -44.00 -19.82 106.53
N ILE A 253 -42.76 -20.21 106.31
CA ILE A 253 -42.06 -21.22 107.13
C ILE A 253 -41.66 -20.66 108.48
N GLU A 254 -41.23 -19.41 108.56
CA GLU A 254 -41.02 -18.72 109.83
C GLU A 254 -42.30 -18.66 110.70
N TYR A 255 -43.41 -18.39 110.02
CA TYR A 255 -44.70 -18.45 110.72
C TYR A 255 -44.99 -19.80 111.34
N LEU A 256 -44.64 -20.93 110.60
CA LEU A 256 -44.76 -22.30 111.12
C LEU A 256 -43.79 -22.57 112.26
N GLY A 257 -42.65 -21.90 112.34
CA GLY A 257 -41.69 -21.95 113.45
C GLY A 257 -42.30 -21.56 114.82
N LYS A 258 -43.43 -20.86 114.87
CA LYS A 258 -44.18 -20.54 116.11
C LYS A 258 -44.83 -21.81 116.68
N TYR A 259 -44.99 -22.85 115.89
CA TYR A 259 -45.65 -24.08 116.26
C TYR A 259 -44.74 -25.28 116.44
N ASP A 260 -43.57 -25.30 115.73
CA ASP A 260 -42.59 -26.34 115.81
C ASP A 260 -41.18 -25.78 115.45
N GLU A 261 -40.23 -25.85 116.39
CA GLU A 261 -38.87 -25.30 116.25
C GLU A 261 -38.07 -25.86 115.05
N ARG A 262 -38.43 -27.04 114.60
CA ARG A 262 -37.80 -27.63 113.42
C ARG A 262 -37.96 -26.78 112.17
N TYR A 263 -39.00 -25.96 112.04
CA TYR A 263 -39.20 -25.07 110.91
C TYR A 263 -38.26 -23.85 110.95
N ILE A 264 -37.80 -23.45 112.11
CA ILE A 264 -36.83 -22.33 112.27
C ILE A 264 -35.52 -22.64 111.53
N ASP A 265 -35.03 -23.85 111.76
CA ASP A 265 -33.77 -24.27 111.04
C ASP A 265 -33.97 -24.43 109.52
N LEU A 266 -35.15 -24.85 109.08
CA LEU A 266 -35.46 -24.91 107.63
C LEU A 266 -35.58 -23.54 107.05
N ALA A 267 -36.18 -22.56 107.74
CA ALA A 267 -36.26 -21.16 107.29
C ALA A 267 -34.86 -20.59 107.10
N LYS A 268 -33.97 -20.77 108.07
CA LYS A 268 -32.56 -20.31 107.97
C LYS A 268 -31.81 -20.92 106.82
N ARG A 269 -32.06 -22.18 106.56
CA ARG A 269 -31.41 -22.84 105.39
C ARG A 269 -31.92 -22.31 104.08
N ILE A 270 -33.20 -21.97 103.93
CA ILE A 270 -33.76 -21.36 102.74
C ILE A 270 -33.27 -19.91 102.62
N GLU A 271 -33.20 -19.19 103.74
CA GLU A 271 -32.63 -17.84 103.80
C GLU A 271 -31.17 -17.80 103.34
N ASN A 272 -30.32 -18.76 103.72
CA ASN A 272 -28.99 -18.86 103.23
C ASN A 272 -28.96 -19.12 101.67
N ALA A 273 -29.85 -19.96 101.16
CA ALA A 273 -29.98 -20.18 99.71
C ALA A 273 -30.48 -18.95 98.96
N TYR A 274 -31.32 -18.09 99.61
CA TYR A 274 -31.74 -16.81 99.10
C TYR A 274 -30.56 -15.88 98.87
N TYR A 275 -29.68 -15.69 99.91
CA TYR A 275 -28.53 -14.86 99.82
C TYR A 275 -27.50 -15.35 98.74
N GLU A 276 -27.32 -16.65 98.62
CA GLU A 276 -26.48 -17.22 97.54
C GLU A 276 -27.07 -16.93 96.16
N LEU A 277 -28.36 -16.99 95.93
CA LEU A 277 -29.00 -16.66 94.67
C LEU A 277 -28.98 -15.15 94.40
N GLU A 278 -29.16 -14.31 95.46
CA GLU A 278 -29.04 -12.86 95.36
C GLU A 278 -27.60 -12.43 94.95
N ASP A 279 -26.58 -13.04 95.54
CA ASP A 279 -25.19 -12.79 95.18
C ASP A 279 -24.88 -13.23 93.72
N CYS A 280 -25.39 -14.39 93.30
CA CYS A 280 -25.27 -14.82 91.91
C CYS A 280 -25.96 -13.85 90.93
N ALA A 281 -27.17 -13.38 91.26
CA ALA A 281 -27.87 -12.41 90.43
C ALA A 281 -27.11 -11.09 90.31
N ASN A 282 -26.51 -10.59 91.42
CA ASN A 282 -25.70 -9.38 91.44
C ASN A 282 -24.39 -9.55 90.68
N GLU A 283 -23.74 -10.74 90.71
CA GLU A 283 -22.55 -11.05 89.94
C GLU A 283 -22.85 -11.10 88.42
N ILE A 284 -23.96 -11.73 88.03
CA ILE A 284 -24.41 -11.74 86.62
C ILE A 284 -24.64 -10.30 86.12
N GLU A 285 -25.31 -9.45 86.91
CA GLU A 285 -25.54 -8.04 86.58
C GLU A 285 -24.24 -7.28 86.46
N ASN A 286 -23.25 -7.48 87.35
CA ASN A 286 -21.96 -6.79 87.31
C ASN A 286 -21.14 -7.22 86.12
N ILE A 287 -21.13 -8.49 85.76
CA ILE A 287 -20.46 -8.98 84.53
C ILE A 287 -21.08 -8.35 83.28
N SER A 288 -22.42 -8.18 83.26
CA SER A 288 -23.12 -7.59 82.10
C SER A 288 -22.84 -6.12 81.88
N LYS A 289 -22.61 -5.35 82.99
CA LYS A 289 -22.25 -3.90 82.93
C LYS A 289 -20.93 -3.65 82.17
N GLY A 290 -20.08 -4.65 82.03
CA GLY A 290 -18.80 -4.58 81.25
C GLY A 290 -19.01 -4.80 79.72
N ILE A 291 -20.23 -5.07 79.24
CA ILE A 291 -20.52 -5.29 77.81
C ILE A 291 -21.03 -3.97 77.22
N ASP A 292 -20.11 -3.15 76.76
CA ASP A 292 -20.37 -1.80 76.24
C ASP A 292 -20.69 -1.87 74.69
N VAL A 293 -21.90 -2.40 74.37
CA VAL A 293 -22.37 -2.54 72.96
C VAL A 293 -23.83 -2.17 72.89
N THR A 294 -24.23 -1.37 71.93
CA THR A 294 -25.59 -0.95 71.69
C THR A 294 -26.19 -1.56 70.42
N GLU A 295 -27.51 -1.75 70.34
CA GLU A 295 -28.26 -2.20 69.18
C GLU A 295 -28.00 -1.31 67.96
N SER A 296 -27.81 0.00 68.17
CA SER A 296 -27.42 0.97 67.14
C SER A 296 -26.08 0.67 66.50
N ASP A 297 -25.16 0.01 67.19
CA ASP A 297 -23.84 -0.34 66.61
C ASP A 297 -23.95 -1.57 65.72
N LEU A 298 -24.80 -2.54 66.09
CA LEU A 298 -25.10 -3.69 65.23
C LEU A 298 -25.72 -3.25 63.89
N ASP A 299 -26.73 -2.37 63.96
CA ASP A 299 -27.42 -1.84 62.79
C ASP A 299 -26.49 -1.08 61.84
N LYS A 300 -25.55 -0.28 62.36
CA LYS A 300 -24.57 0.43 61.54
C LYS A 300 -23.63 -0.53 60.81
N ILE A 301 -23.12 -1.54 61.52
CA ILE A 301 -22.21 -2.55 60.93
C ILE A 301 -22.96 -3.37 59.87
N ALA A 302 -24.16 -3.86 60.19
CA ALA A 302 -25.00 -4.61 59.26
C ALA A 302 -25.37 -3.78 58.02
N GLY A 303 -25.71 -2.50 58.21
CA GLY A 303 -26.00 -1.57 57.12
C GLY A 303 -24.79 -1.41 56.19
N ARG A 304 -23.57 -1.23 56.72
CA ARG A 304 -22.36 -1.12 55.93
C ARG A 304 -22.01 -2.44 55.19
N MET A 305 -22.14 -3.57 55.87
CA MET A 305 -21.94 -4.89 55.24
C MET A 305 -22.91 -5.11 54.08
N ASN A 306 -24.17 -4.75 54.21
CA ASN A 306 -25.17 -4.85 53.16
C ASN A 306 -24.80 -3.97 51.94
N ILE A 307 -24.28 -2.76 52.16
CA ILE A 307 -23.80 -1.88 51.09
C ILE A 307 -22.65 -2.55 50.34
N LEU A 308 -21.64 -3.06 51.05
CA LEU A 308 -20.50 -3.75 50.46
C LEU A 308 -20.94 -5.02 49.69
N LYS A 309 -21.85 -5.79 50.23
CA LYS A 309 -22.43 -6.97 49.60
C LYS A 309 -23.10 -6.62 48.27
N ARG A 310 -23.99 -5.62 48.27
CA ARG A 310 -24.69 -5.15 47.05
C ARG A 310 -23.73 -4.69 45.96
N ILE A 311 -22.71 -3.94 46.30
CA ILE A 311 -21.75 -3.46 45.30
C ILE A 311 -20.89 -4.60 44.72
N LYS A 312 -20.48 -5.56 45.59
CA LYS A 312 -19.77 -6.78 45.17
C LYS A 312 -20.60 -7.63 44.21
N GLU A 313 -21.89 -7.81 44.53
CA GLU A 313 -22.83 -8.56 43.67
C GLU A 313 -23.11 -7.84 42.35
N LYS A 314 -23.30 -6.52 42.37
CA LYS A 314 -23.58 -5.70 41.19
C LYS A 314 -22.41 -5.79 40.18
N TYR A 315 -21.18 -5.65 40.65
CA TYR A 315 -20.00 -5.65 39.81
C TYR A 315 -19.37 -7.05 39.63
N LYS A 316 -19.89 -8.06 40.36
CA LYS A 316 -19.35 -9.44 40.40
C LYS A 316 -17.82 -9.45 40.66
N ARG A 317 -17.40 -8.63 41.64
CA ARG A 317 -16.00 -8.42 42.02
C ARG A 317 -15.82 -8.45 43.52
N THR A 318 -14.66 -8.88 43.98
CA THR A 318 -14.23 -8.75 45.37
C THR A 318 -13.90 -7.29 45.70
N LEU A 319 -13.74 -6.96 46.97
CA LEU A 319 -13.43 -5.60 47.41
C LEU A 319 -12.08 -5.08 46.88
N PRO A 320 -10.99 -5.85 46.92
CA PRO A 320 -9.72 -5.45 46.28
C PRO A 320 -9.86 -5.25 44.76
N GLU A 321 -10.61 -6.13 44.08
CA GLU A 321 -10.85 -5.99 42.64
C GLU A 321 -11.70 -4.75 42.30
N LEU A 322 -12.60 -4.32 43.15
CA LEU A 322 -13.39 -3.08 43.00
C LEU A 322 -12.50 -1.85 43.16
N ILE A 323 -11.56 -1.89 44.10
CA ILE A 323 -10.58 -0.82 44.31
C ILE A 323 -9.64 -0.72 43.09
N ALA A 324 -9.16 -1.85 42.59
CA ALA A 324 -8.33 -1.89 41.36
C ALA A 324 -9.13 -1.40 40.12
N TYR A 325 -10.40 -1.80 40.02
CA TYR A 325 -11.30 -1.35 38.95
C TYR A 325 -11.56 0.15 38.96
N ARG A 326 -11.68 0.74 40.17
CA ARG A 326 -11.78 2.20 40.32
C ARG A 326 -10.57 2.93 39.71
N GLU A 327 -9.35 2.43 39.94
CA GLU A 327 -8.13 3.04 39.36
C GLU A 327 -8.07 2.83 37.83
N ASP A 328 -8.44 1.65 37.30
CA ASP A 328 -8.56 1.38 35.87
C ASP A 328 -9.56 2.35 35.17
N LEU A 329 -10.69 2.64 35.82
CA LEU A 329 -11.65 3.62 35.31
C LEU A 329 -11.08 5.04 35.27
N LYS A 330 -10.28 5.43 36.27
CA LYS A 330 -9.58 6.73 36.29
C LYS A 330 -8.56 6.85 35.16
N GLU A 331 -7.79 5.80 34.95
CA GLU A 331 -6.79 5.75 33.87
C GLU A 331 -7.48 5.88 32.51
N LYS A 332 -8.54 5.11 32.26
CA LYS A 332 -9.33 5.19 31.03
C LYS A 332 -9.93 6.56 30.77
N LEU A 333 -10.45 7.21 31.80
CA LEU A 333 -10.99 8.57 31.69
C LEU A 333 -9.88 9.61 31.43
N SER A 334 -8.71 9.46 32.07
CA SER A 334 -7.54 10.32 31.85
C SER A 334 -6.99 10.19 30.41
N ASP A 335 -6.99 8.98 29.85
CA ASP A 335 -6.54 8.73 28.48
C ASP A 335 -7.44 9.41 27.43
N ILE A 336 -8.75 9.49 27.70
CA ILE A 336 -9.68 10.23 26.85
C ILE A 336 -9.33 11.73 26.80
N ASP A 337 -9.02 12.32 27.93
CA ASP A 337 -8.69 13.75 28.02
C ASP A 337 -7.29 14.08 27.48
N SER A 338 -6.31 13.16 27.63
CA SER A 338 -4.95 13.31 27.08
C SER A 338 -4.88 13.13 25.56
N GLY A 339 -5.75 12.33 24.96
CA GLY A 339 -5.87 12.13 23.52
C GLY A 339 -6.14 13.43 22.74
N ASP A 340 -6.85 14.38 23.33
CA ASP A 340 -7.13 15.69 22.72
C ASP A 340 -5.87 16.53 22.51
N PHE A 341 -4.93 16.51 23.43
CA PHE A 341 -3.68 17.24 23.29
C PHE A 341 -2.78 16.63 22.20
N LYS A 342 -2.63 15.32 22.21
CA LYS A 342 -1.81 14.58 21.24
C LYS A 342 -2.35 14.72 19.81
N THR A 343 -3.67 14.62 19.63
CA THR A 343 -4.31 14.83 18.32
C THR A 343 -4.12 16.26 17.82
N LYS A 344 -4.18 17.26 18.69
CA LYS A 344 -3.92 18.67 18.33
C LYS A 344 -2.49 18.90 17.90
N GLU A 345 -1.51 18.28 18.56
CA GLU A 345 -0.10 18.37 18.16
C GLU A 345 0.15 17.70 16.81
N LEU A 346 -0.35 16.49 16.60
CA LEU A 346 -0.23 15.80 15.32
C LEU A 346 -0.90 16.58 14.17
N LYS A 347 -2.06 17.19 14.39
CA LYS A 347 -2.72 18.06 13.40
C LYS A 347 -1.90 19.32 13.08
N LYS A 348 -1.19 19.89 14.05
CA LYS A 348 -0.26 21.01 13.80
C LYS A 348 0.94 20.57 12.95
N GLU A 349 1.49 19.39 13.24
CA GLU A 349 2.59 18.81 12.47
C GLU A 349 2.14 18.49 11.05
N LEU A 350 0.98 17.84 10.87
CA LEU A 350 0.37 17.56 9.59
C LEU A 350 0.21 18.84 8.74
N ASN A 351 -0.28 19.94 9.34
CA ASN A 351 -0.43 21.22 8.64
C ASN A 351 0.92 21.83 8.24
N LYS A 352 1.98 21.66 9.03
CA LYS A 352 3.33 22.11 8.65
C LYS A 352 3.83 21.34 7.43
N ILE A 353 3.75 20.01 7.47
CA ILE A 353 4.15 19.14 6.36
C ILE A 353 3.36 19.51 5.10
N LYS A 354 2.05 19.67 5.22
CA LYS A 354 1.19 20.08 4.09
C LYS A 354 1.62 21.42 3.50
N THR A 355 1.92 22.42 4.34
CA THR A 355 2.35 23.73 3.88
C THR A 355 3.70 23.67 3.15
N GLU A 356 4.62 22.83 3.60
CA GLU A 356 5.91 22.61 2.95
C GLU A 356 5.73 21.87 1.62
N TYR A 357 4.91 20.81 1.61
CA TYR A 357 4.52 20.11 0.39
C TYR A 357 3.91 21.05 -0.64
N ASP A 358 2.95 21.89 -0.25
CA ASP A 358 2.28 22.84 -1.14
C ASP A 358 3.28 23.81 -1.79
N LYS A 359 4.26 24.30 -1.04
CA LYS A 359 5.33 25.18 -1.56
C LYS A 359 6.22 24.48 -2.59
N ILE A 360 6.59 23.22 -2.33
CA ILE A 360 7.42 22.46 -3.25
C ILE A 360 6.60 22.07 -4.49
N ALA A 361 5.36 21.64 -4.31
CA ALA A 361 4.46 21.31 -5.41
C ALA A 361 4.22 22.51 -6.35
N GLU A 362 4.07 23.73 -5.81
CA GLU A 362 3.95 24.95 -6.61
C GLU A 362 5.22 25.24 -7.42
N LYS A 363 6.40 25.07 -6.83
CA LYS A 363 7.67 25.19 -7.56
C LYS A 363 7.76 24.18 -8.70
N MET A 364 7.42 22.91 -8.43
CA MET A 364 7.41 21.87 -9.44
C MET A 364 6.44 22.19 -10.60
N THR A 365 5.24 22.69 -10.28
CA THR A 365 4.28 23.12 -11.31
C THR A 365 4.85 24.22 -12.20
N ASN A 366 5.59 25.17 -11.63
CA ASN A 366 6.19 26.27 -12.39
C ASN A 366 7.32 25.76 -13.29
N SER A 367 8.22 24.94 -12.77
CA SER A 367 9.28 24.29 -13.58
C SER A 367 8.68 23.47 -14.74
N ARG A 368 7.63 22.69 -14.45
CA ARG A 368 6.93 21.92 -15.50
C ARG A 368 6.31 22.79 -16.57
N LYS A 369 5.74 23.94 -16.23
CA LYS A 369 5.19 24.90 -17.21
C LYS A 369 6.28 25.47 -18.13
N GLU A 370 7.44 25.80 -17.58
CA GLU A 370 8.58 26.29 -18.36
C GLU A 370 9.11 25.22 -19.32
N ILE A 371 9.27 24.00 -18.82
CA ILE A 371 9.69 22.84 -19.62
C ILE A 371 8.64 22.54 -20.70
N ALA A 372 7.35 22.57 -20.37
CA ALA A 372 6.26 22.35 -21.31
C ALA A 372 6.32 23.31 -22.50
N ILE A 373 6.52 24.62 -22.24
CA ILE A 373 6.66 25.64 -23.30
C ILE A 373 7.90 25.34 -24.19
N LYS A 374 9.01 24.92 -23.58
CA LYS A 374 10.22 24.56 -24.32
C LYS A 374 9.99 23.36 -25.23
N ILE A 375 9.38 22.29 -24.70
CA ILE A 375 9.05 21.08 -25.47
C ILE A 375 8.04 21.41 -26.57
N GLU A 376 7.00 22.22 -26.30
CA GLU A 376 6.04 22.65 -27.31
C GLU A 376 6.74 23.30 -28.51
N ASN A 377 7.68 24.22 -28.26
CA ASN A 377 8.42 24.92 -29.31
C ASN A 377 9.38 24.01 -30.08
N GLU A 378 10.14 23.18 -29.38
CA GLU A 378 11.09 22.24 -30.02
C GLU A 378 10.31 21.24 -30.88
N LEU A 379 9.21 20.68 -30.39
CA LEU A 379 8.41 19.71 -31.12
C LEU A 379 7.72 20.33 -32.36
N LEU A 380 7.21 21.54 -32.25
CA LEU A 380 6.65 22.24 -33.41
C LEU A 380 7.70 22.48 -34.49
N ASN A 381 8.97 22.76 -34.13
CA ASN A 381 10.05 22.90 -35.09
C ASN A 381 10.36 21.56 -35.77
N GLU A 382 10.41 20.45 -35.02
CA GLU A 382 10.62 19.12 -35.60
C GLU A 382 9.47 18.70 -36.53
N LEU A 383 8.21 18.98 -36.12
CA LEU A 383 7.05 18.71 -36.97
C LEU A 383 7.04 19.53 -38.27
N LYS A 384 7.43 20.79 -38.22
CA LYS A 384 7.64 21.62 -39.43
C LYS A 384 8.72 21.04 -40.34
N PHE A 385 9.84 20.59 -39.75
CA PHE A 385 10.87 19.91 -40.52
C PHE A 385 10.33 18.68 -41.25
N LEU A 386 9.42 17.92 -40.62
CA LEU A 386 8.76 16.74 -41.18
C LEU A 386 7.53 17.06 -42.07
N ASN A 387 7.45 18.30 -42.60
CA ASN A 387 6.37 18.79 -43.47
C ASN A 387 4.96 18.73 -42.79
N MET A 388 4.91 19.05 -41.50
CA MET A 388 3.66 19.20 -40.73
C MET A 388 3.57 20.66 -40.19
N GLU A 389 3.56 21.62 -41.12
CA GLU A 389 3.64 23.06 -40.80
C GLU A 389 2.44 23.55 -40.01
N ASP A 390 1.25 22.96 -40.21
CA ASP A 390 -0.01 23.32 -39.59
C ASP A 390 -0.26 22.63 -38.23
N ALA A 391 0.68 21.80 -37.80
CA ALA A 391 0.55 21.10 -36.54
C ALA A 391 0.54 22.07 -35.36
N LYS A 392 -0.35 21.81 -34.40
CA LYS A 392 -0.41 22.53 -33.13
C LYS A 392 -0.22 21.52 -32.00
N LEU A 393 0.57 21.89 -31.03
CA LEU A 393 0.84 21.09 -29.84
C LEU A 393 0.55 21.90 -28.59
N LYS A 394 0.00 21.25 -27.57
CA LYS A 394 -0.19 21.81 -26.23
C LYS A 394 0.07 20.77 -25.16
N VAL A 395 0.94 21.10 -24.23
CA VAL A 395 1.13 20.33 -23.00
C VAL A 395 0.22 20.93 -21.93
N GLN A 396 -0.85 20.23 -21.63
CA GLN A 396 -1.82 20.67 -20.63
C GLN A 396 -1.43 20.15 -19.26
N ILE A 397 -1.35 21.05 -18.29
CA ILE A 397 -1.08 20.74 -16.89
C ILE A 397 -2.32 21.09 -16.09
N ASN A 398 -3.05 20.07 -15.64
CA ASN A 398 -4.26 20.19 -14.84
C ASN A 398 -3.92 20.05 -13.36
N LYS A 399 -4.61 20.82 -12.50
CA LYS A 399 -4.44 20.73 -11.07
C LYS A 399 -5.37 19.69 -10.48
N LEU A 400 -4.83 18.72 -9.77
CA LEU A 400 -5.56 17.73 -8.98
C LEU A 400 -5.93 18.29 -7.59
N GLU A 401 -6.98 17.77 -6.99
CA GLU A 401 -7.39 18.11 -5.62
C GLU A 401 -6.59 17.37 -4.55
N LYS A 402 -6.03 16.22 -4.88
CA LYS A 402 -5.33 15.33 -3.94
C LYS A 402 -3.82 15.43 -4.10
N MET A 403 -3.12 15.33 -2.97
CA MET A 403 -1.67 15.18 -2.93
C MET A 403 -1.26 13.84 -3.58
N THR A 404 -0.30 13.89 -4.49
CA THR A 404 0.26 12.73 -5.19
C THR A 404 1.78 12.71 -5.09
N ASN A 405 2.44 11.64 -5.53
CA ASN A 405 3.90 11.59 -5.61
C ASN A 405 4.49 12.64 -6.58
N ASP A 406 3.65 13.15 -7.46
CA ASP A 406 4.00 14.15 -8.48
C ASP A 406 3.48 15.56 -8.16
N GLY A 407 3.08 15.83 -6.93
CA GLY A 407 2.46 17.08 -6.52
C GLY A 407 0.95 17.09 -6.81
N TYR A 408 0.47 18.21 -7.33
CA TYR A 408 -0.92 18.37 -7.73
C TYR A 408 -1.10 18.36 -9.25
N ASP A 409 -0.08 18.00 -10.03
CA ASP A 409 -0.11 18.10 -11.47
C ASP A 409 -0.53 16.80 -12.14
N GLU A 410 -1.41 16.93 -13.12
CA GLU A 410 -1.71 15.91 -14.12
C GLU A 410 -1.34 16.47 -15.49
N VAL A 411 -0.45 15.79 -16.21
CA VAL A 411 0.07 16.25 -17.50
C VAL A 411 -0.52 15.45 -18.66
N GLU A 412 -0.98 16.13 -19.70
CA GLU A 412 -1.47 15.48 -20.91
C GLU A 412 -1.04 16.25 -22.16
N PHE A 413 -0.52 15.54 -23.16
CA PHE A 413 -0.12 16.11 -24.45
C PHE A 413 -1.31 16.09 -25.41
N PHE A 414 -1.59 17.26 -26.00
CA PHE A 414 -2.62 17.46 -27.00
C PHE A 414 -2.00 17.91 -28.31
N ILE A 415 -2.48 17.38 -29.41
CA ILE A 415 -2.00 17.74 -30.75
C ILE A 415 -3.17 17.90 -31.72
N SER A 416 -2.96 18.76 -32.72
CA SER A 416 -3.74 18.83 -33.95
C SER A 416 -2.75 18.79 -35.12
N THR A 417 -3.00 17.94 -36.09
CA THR A 417 -2.12 17.75 -37.24
C THR A 417 -2.56 18.53 -38.48
N ASN A 418 -3.78 19.06 -38.50
CA ASN A 418 -4.36 19.72 -39.68
C ASN A 418 -5.03 21.05 -39.31
N VAL A 419 -5.09 21.97 -40.28
CA VAL A 419 -5.77 23.26 -40.13
C VAL A 419 -7.28 23.06 -39.83
N GLY A 420 -7.77 23.78 -38.84
CA GLY A 420 -9.19 23.75 -38.47
C GLY A 420 -9.65 22.59 -37.62
N GLN A 421 -8.73 21.68 -37.23
CA GLN A 421 -9.02 20.62 -36.26
C GLN A 421 -8.74 21.07 -34.83
N ASP A 422 -9.59 20.63 -33.90
CA ASP A 422 -9.39 20.84 -32.48
C ASP A 422 -8.20 20.01 -31.96
N LEU A 423 -7.55 20.51 -30.91
CA LEU A 423 -6.53 19.78 -30.17
C LEU A 423 -7.14 18.53 -29.55
N LYS A 424 -6.55 17.37 -29.82
CA LYS A 424 -6.94 16.07 -29.27
C LYS A 424 -5.81 15.45 -28.47
N PRO A 425 -6.11 14.63 -27.46
CA PRO A 425 -5.10 13.83 -26.78
C PRO A 425 -4.28 13.00 -27.78
N LEU A 426 -3.01 12.84 -27.49
CA LEU A 426 -2.05 12.16 -28.37
C LEU A 426 -2.51 10.75 -28.78
N ASN A 427 -3.17 10.04 -27.88
CA ASN A 427 -3.70 8.69 -28.10
C ASN A 427 -4.95 8.63 -29.03
N LYS A 428 -5.46 9.80 -29.44
CA LYS A 428 -6.64 9.90 -30.33
C LYS A 428 -6.31 10.39 -31.75
N ILE A 429 -5.03 10.37 -32.14
CA ILE A 429 -4.62 10.68 -33.50
C ILE A 429 -5.06 9.55 -34.45
N ALA A 430 -5.73 9.90 -35.54
CA ALA A 430 -6.45 8.93 -36.36
C ALA A 430 -5.66 8.36 -37.56
N SER A 431 -4.55 8.99 -37.99
CA SER A 431 -3.82 8.60 -39.23
C SER A 431 -2.48 7.93 -38.90
N GLY A 432 -2.23 6.73 -39.46
CA GLY A 432 -1.00 5.98 -39.23
C GLY A 432 0.28 6.74 -39.60
N GLY A 433 0.34 7.36 -40.76
CA GLY A 433 1.52 8.14 -41.19
C GLY A 433 1.73 9.43 -40.38
N GLU A 434 0.67 10.10 -39.95
CA GLU A 434 0.78 11.29 -39.07
C GLU A 434 1.26 10.90 -37.67
N VAL A 435 0.70 9.80 -37.12
CA VAL A 435 1.16 9.26 -35.84
C VAL A 435 2.65 8.93 -35.87
N SER A 436 3.11 8.25 -36.90
CA SER A 436 4.53 7.88 -37.02
C SER A 436 5.46 9.10 -37.07
N ARG A 437 5.08 10.17 -37.78
CA ARG A 437 5.86 11.42 -37.84
C ARG A 437 5.85 12.17 -36.49
N VAL A 438 4.69 12.26 -35.85
CA VAL A 438 4.59 12.87 -34.52
C VAL A 438 5.45 12.09 -33.51
N MET A 439 5.38 10.77 -33.57
CA MET A 439 6.20 9.91 -32.70
C MET A 439 7.69 10.05 -32.99
N LEU A 440 8.08 10.16 -34.26
CA LEU A 440 9.48 10.43 -34.62
C LEU A 440 9.93 11.77 -34.04
N ALA A 441 9.15 12.84 -34.22
CA ALA A 441 9.48 14.16 -33.69
C ALA A 441 9.58 14.15 -32.16
N LEU A 442 8.66 13.47 -31.46
CA LEU A 442 8.72 13.27 -30.03
C LEU A 442 9.99 12.51 -29.62
N LYS A 443 10.32 11.43 -30.35
CA LYS A 443 11.52 10.64 -30.06
C LYS A 443 12.83 11.42 -30.31
N VAL A 444 12.90 12.29 -31.28
CA VAL A 444 14.06 13.20 -31.48
C VAL A 444 14.30 14.05 -30.21
N ILE A 445 13.24 14.52 -29.57
CA ILE A 445 13.34 15.39 -28.39
C ILE A 445 13.64 14.57 -27.14
N PHE A 446 12.89 13.49 -26.94
CA PHE A 446 12.99 12.67 -25.73
C PHE A 446 14.22 11.75 -25.73
N SER A 447 14.77 11.36 -26.88
CA SER A 447 16.01 10.55 -26.96
C SER A 447 17.21 11.21 -26.28
N LYS A 448 17.18 12.52 -26.07
CA LYS A 448 18.24 13.26 -25.35
C LYS A 448 18.20 13.03 -23.83
N VAL A 449 17.05 12.58 -23.30
CA VAL A 449 16.79 12.41 -21.85
C VAL A 449 16.21 11.03 -21.53
N ASP A 450 15.75 10.32 -22.55
CA ASP A 450 15.18 8.97 -22.45
C ASP A 450 16.30 7.96 -22.69
N ASN A 451 16.70 7.22 -21.67
CA ASN A 451 17.79 6.26 -21.72
C ASN A 451 17.43 4.93 -22.43
N ILE A 452 16.41 4.93 -23.32
CA ILE A 452 16.02 3.73 -24.06
C ILE A 452 17.04 3.49 -25.20
N PRO A 453 17.80 2.39 -25.13
CA PRO A 453 18.90 2.18 -26.06
C PRO A 453 18.49 1.71 -27.46
N ILE A 454 17.25 1.24 -27.65
CA ILE A 454 16.77 0.63 -28.89
C ILE A 454 15.44 1.23 -29.31
N LEU A 455 15.38 1.76 -30.55
CA LEU A 455 14.15 2.23 -31.17
C LEU A 455 13.85 1.42 -32.42
N ILE A 456 12.63 0.91 -32.53
CA ILE A 456 12.19 0.14 -33.69
C ILE A 456 11.08 0.91 -34.41
N PHE A 457 11.28 1.17 -35.72
CA PHE A 457 10.29 1.86 -36.53
C PHE A 457 9.73 0.89 -37.59
N ASP A 458 8.41 0.69 -37.51
CA ASP A 458 7.66 -0.10 -38.48
C ASP A 458 6.91 0.81 -39.45
N GLU A 459 7.16 0.61 -40.77
CA GLU A 459 6.47 1.28 -41.86
C GLU A 459 6.33 2.81 -41.71
N ILE A 460 7.40 3.47 -41.24
CA ILE A 460 7.40 4.94 -41.04
C ILE A 460 7.23 5.72 -42.34
N ASP A 461 7.47 5.07 -43.49
CA ASP A 461 7.36 5.56 -44.86
C ASP A 461 5.99 5.35 -45.49
N THR A 462 5.04 4.76 -44.78
CA THR A 462 3.69 4.49 -45.31
C THR A 462 2.89 5.79 -45.51
N GLY A 463 2.34 5.96 -46.73
CA GLY A 463 1.50 7.10 -47.10
C GLY A 463 2.23 8.41 -47.28
N ILE A 464 3.54 8.41 -47.37
CA ILE A 464 4.39 9.60 -47.62
C ILE A 464 5.36 9.37 -48.76
N GLY A 465 5.79 10.46 -49.42
CA GLY A 465 6.71 10.39 -50.56
C GLY A 465 7.58 11.64 -50.66
N GLY A 466 8.45 11.63 -51.64
CA GLY A 466 9.29 12.77 -52.03
C GLY A 466 10.19 13.29 -50.90
N GLU A 467 10.14 14.58 -50.65
CA GLU A 467 11.02 15.27 -49.71
C GLU A 467 10.81 14.86 -48.25
N THR A 468 9.58 14.50 -47.87
CA THR A 468 9.25 14.07 -46.51
C THR A 468 10.02 12.81 -46.12
N VAL A 469 10.08 11.82 -47.00
CA VAL A 469 10.83 10.56 -46.74
C VAL A 469 12.34 10.87 -46.58
N ARG A 470 12.88 11.80 -47.35
CA ARG A 470 14.28 12.22 -47.24
C ARG A 470 14.54 12.86 -45.84
N LYS A 471 13.65 13.72 -45.38
CA LYS A 471 13.77 14.36 -44.07
C LYS A 471 13.69 13.33 -42.93
N ILE A 472 12.78 12.36 -43.04
CA ILE A 472 12.68 11.24 -42.09
C ILE A 472 13.99 10.43 -42.07
N ALA A 473 14.52 10.06 -43.22
CA ALA A 473 15.74 9.29 -43.31
C ALA A 473 16.93 10.02 -42.65
N LEU A 474 17.04 11.35 -42.81
CA LEU A 474 18.03 12.16 -42.12
C LEU A 474 17.85 12.16 -40.60
N LYS A 475 16.62 12.25 -40.11
CA LYS A 475 16.34 12.19 -38.68
C LYS A 475 16.61 10.83 -38.06
N LEU A 476 16.27 9.75 -38.74
CA LEU A 476 16.62 8.39 -38.30
C LEU A 476 18.16 8.22 -38.22
N LYS A 477 18.91 8.76 -39.21
CA LYS A 477 20.37 8.75 -39.15
C LYS A 477 20.90 9.54 -37.95
N GLU A 478 20.40 10.76 -37.72
CA GLU A 478 20.77 11.64 -36.58
C GLU A 478 20.56 10.92 -35.24
N ILE A 479 19.38 10.33 -35.01
CA ILE A 479 19.09 9.58 -33.78
C ILE A 479 19.99 8.35 -33.69
N GLY A 480 20.24 7.68 -34.82
CA GLY A 480 21.08 6.48 -34.92
C GLY A 480 22.55 6.67 -34.50
N GLU A 481 23.03 7.92 -34.39
CA GLU A 481 24.37 8.20 -33.87
C GLU A 481 24.53 7.82 -32.38
N ASN A 482 23.44 7.96 -31.59
CA ASN A 482 23.46 7.74 -30.15
C ASN A 482 22.57 6.57 -29.68
N THR A 483 21.58 6.18 -30.47
CA THR A 483 20.60 5.15 -30.15
C THR A 483 20.56 4.12 -31.28
N GLN A 484 20.48 2.83 -30.97
CA GLN A 484 20.30 1.80 -31.98
C GLN A 484 18.88 1.91 -32.57
N ILE A 485 18.82 2.12 -33.90
CA ILE A 485 17.56 2.17 -34.65
C ILE A 485 17.46 0.94 -35.55
N ILE A 486 16.33 0.26 -35.48
CA ILE A 486 15.96 -0.80 -36.41
C ILE A 486 14.71 -0.33 -37.16
N SER A 487 14.79 -0.10 -38.48
CA SER A 487 13.65 0.33 -39.28
C SER A 487 13.27 -0.71 -40.33
N ILE A 488 11.97 -1.05 -40.35
CA ILE A 488 11.39 -1.86 -41.42
C ILE A 488 10.87 -0.90 -42.47
N THR A 489 11.40 -0.96 -43.67
CA THR A 489 11.06 -0.01 -44.72
C THR A 489 11.03 -0.66 -46.11
N HIS A 490 10.27 -0.08 -47.03
CA HIS A 490 10.29 -0.36 -48.47
C HIS A 490 10.85 0.84 -49.26
N SER A 491 11.25 1.91 -48.56
CA SER A 491 11.81 3.12 -49.15
C SER A 491 13.31 2.99 -49.44
N PRO A 492 13.74 3.11 -50.70
CA PRO A 492 15.18 3.14 -51.05
C PRO A 492 15.89 4.35 -50.40
N VAL A 493 15.17 5.45 -50.17
CA VAL A 493 15.74 6.67 -49.56
C VAL A 493 16.10 6.42 -48.10
N ILE A 494 15.23 5.75 -47.34
CA ILE A 494 15.52 5.40 -45.95
C ILE A 494 16.64 4.36 -45.88
N ALA A 495 16.56 3.33 -46.71
CA ALA A 495 17.57 2.26 -46.77
C ALA A 495 18.98 2.78 -47.13
N SER A 496 19.06 3.82 -47.97
CA SER A 496 20.34 4.40 -48.34
C SER A 496 21.09 5.11 -47.20
N LYS A 497 20.37 5.61 -46.18
CA LYS A 497 20.96 6.34 -45.05
C LYS A 497 21.35 5.44 -43.87
N ALA A 498 20.98 4.15 -43.91
CA ALA A 498 21.32 3.21 -42.87
C ALA A 498 22.82 2.85 -42.86
N SER A 499 23.37 2.58 -41.68
CA SER A 499 24.72 2.04 -41.50
C SER A 499 24.80 0.55 -41.84
N GLN A 500 23.69 -0.18 -41.58
CA GLN A 500 23.57 -1.61 -41.86
C GLN A 500 22.27 -1.91 -42.60
N GLN A 501 22.29 -2.86 -43.52
CA GLN A 501 21.09 -3.31 -44.24
C GLN A 501 21.01 -4.83 -44.26
N PHE A 502 19.87 -5.35 -43.83
CA PHE A 502 19.54 -6.77 -43.96
C PHE A 502 18.45 -6.94 -45.00
N TYR A 503 18.65 -7.95 -45.84
CA TYR A 503 17.69 -8.36 -46.86
C TYR A 503 16.96 -9.64 -46.42
N ILE A 504 15.64 -9.62 -46.51
CA ILE A 504 14.78 -10.72 -46.15
C ILE A 504 14.15 -11.27 -47.41
N GLU A 505 14.46 -12.53 -47.73
CA GLU A 505 13.92 -13.23 -48.89
C GLU A 505 13.13 -14.46 -48.52
N LYS A 506 12.16 -14.81 -49.37
CA LYS A 506 11.43 -16.06 -49.31
C LYS A 506 11.98 -17.03 -50.34
N TYR A 507 12.14 -18.26 -49.95
CA TYR A 507 12.44 -19.35 -50.86
C TYR A 507 11.63 -20.60 -50.50
N VAL A 508 11.45 -21.48 -51.46
CA VAL A 508 10.73 -22.74 -51.27
C VAL A 508 11.74 -23.87 -51.22
N GLU A 509 11.81 -24.55 -50.08
CA GLU A 509 12.62 -25.73 -49.86
C GLU A 509 11.74 -26.87 -49.35
N ASN A 510 11.84 -28.06 -49.93
CA ASN A 510 11.07 -29.23 -49.57
C ASN A 510 9.53 -28.98 -49.50
N SER A 511 9.01 -28.21 -50.44
CA SER A 511 7.58 -27.80 -50.49
C SER A 511 7.11 -26.94 -49.30
N LYS A 512 8.03 -26.38 -48.54
CA LYS A 512 7.73 -25.43 -47.46
C LYS A 512 8.33 -24.07 -47.79
N THR A 513 7.61 -23.00 -47.51
CA THR A 513 8.16 -21.64 -47.62
C THR A 513 9.00 -21.34 -46.37
N ILE A 514 10.22 -20.88 -46.59
CA ILE A 514 11.20 -20.51 -45.56
C ILE A 514 11.66 -19.07 -45.83
N SER A 515 11.85 -18.29 -44.76
CA SER A 515 12.46 -16.96 -44.84
C SER A 515 13.91 -17.03 -44.41
N ARG A 516 14.79 -16.40 -45.16
CA ARG A 516 16.22 -16.21 -44.82
C ARG A 516 16.54 -14.74 -44.70
N VAL A 517 17.40 -14.40 -43.78
CA VAL A 517 17.89 -13.03 -43.58
C VAL A 517 19.40 -13.00 -43.91
N LYS A 518 19.79 -11.99 -44.65
CA LYS A 518 21.19 -11.80 -45.08
C LYS A 518 21.65 -10.37 -44.81
N LYS A 519 22.76 -10.19 -44.10
CA LYS A 519 23.47 -8.91 -44.02
C LYS A 519 24.10 -8.59 -45.36
N LEU A 520 23.78 -7.43 -45.93
CA LEU A 520 24.25 -7.04 -47.23
C LEU A 520 25.63 -6.38 -47.17
N SER A 521 26.54 -6.79 -48.05
CA SER A 521 27.78 -6.08 -48.35
C SER A 521 27.49 -4.76 -49.07
N ALA A 522 28.51 -3.89 -49.20
CA ALA A 522 28.36 -2.60 -49.88
C ALA A 522 27.85 -2.77 -51.33
N GLU A 523 28.39 -3.76 -52.07
CA GLU A 523 27.97 -4.04 -53.45
C GLU A 523 26.53 -4.59 -53.50
N GLU A 524 26.14 -5.45 -52.56
CA GLU A 524 24.80 -5.99 -52.48
C GLU A 524 23.78 -4.92 -52.09
N ARG A 525 24.15 -3.96 -51.25
CA ARG A 525 23.33 -2.80 -50.94
C ARG A 525 23.00 -1.97 -52.18
N ILE A 526 23.99 -1.70 -53.07
CA ILE A 526 23.75 -0.96 -54.30
C ILE A 526 22.70 -1.69 -55.14
N LYS A 527 22.82 -3.03 -55.28
CA LYS A 527 21.85 -3.84 -56.04
C LYS A 527 20.47 -3.80 -55.42
N GLU A 528 20.38 -3.97 -54.12
CA GLU A 528 19.09 -3.96 -53.43
C GLU A 528 18.38 -2.59 -53.49
N ILE A 529 19.11 -1.48 -53.28
CA ILE A 529 18.57 -0.14 -53.48
C ILE A 529 18.12 0.06 -54.93
N GLY A 530 18.90 -0.43 -55.90
CA GLY A 530 18.49 -0.45 -57.31
C GLY A 530 17.21 -1.23 -57.56
N ARG A 531 17.06 -2.42 -56.94
CA ARG A 531 15.83 -3.22 -56.97
C ARG A 531 14.64 -2.48 -56.33
N MET A 532 14.87 -1.80 -55.23
CA MET A 532 13.83 -1.01 -54.55
C MET A 532 13.36 0.19 -55.39
N LEU A 533 14.23 0.74 -56.26
CA LEU A 533 13.89 1.87 -57.14
C LEU A 533 13.05 1.47 -58.35
N VAL A 534 13.40 0.36 -59.04
CA VAL A 534 12.82 0.03 -60.35
C VAL A 534 12.26 -1.41 -60.46
N GLY A 535 12.34 -2.20 -59.37
CA GLY A 535 12.02 -3.63 -59.40
C GLY A 535 13.17 -4.47 -59.93
N GLU A 536 12.86 -5.66 -60.50
CA GLU A 536 13.86 -6.66 -60.91
C GLU A 536 14.72 -6.26 -62.13
N LYS A 537 14.29 -5.27 -62.93
CA LYS A 537 15.01 -4.86 -64.15
C LYS A 537 16.04 -3.76 -63.85
N ILE A 538 17.16 -4.14 -63.26
CA ILE A 538 18.22 -3.23 -62.88
C ILE A 538 19.18 -3.04 -64.09
N ASN A 539 19.41 -1.79 -64.49
CA ASN A 539 20.43 -1.42 -65.49
C ASN A 539 21.57 -0.63 -64.83
N ASN A 540 22.63 -0.34 -65.57
CA ASN A 540 23.79 0.37 -65.05
C ASN A 540 23.47 1.78 -64.55
N GLU A 541 22.53 2.51 -65.16
CA GLU A 541 22.11 3.84 -64.75
C GLU A 541 21.45 3.81 -63.36
N VAL A 542 20.62 2.78 -63.11
CA VAL A 542 20.01 2.59 -61.80
C VAL A 542 21.03 2.25 -60.71
N LEU A 543 22.05 1.45 -61.03
CA LEU A 543 23.14 1.15 -60.13
C LEU A 543 23.98 2.40 -59.79
N GLU A 544 24.20 3.28 -60.76
CA GLU A 544 24.87 4.58 -60.54
C GLU A 544 24.03 5.49 -59.60
N ILE A 545 22.71 5.56 -59.82
CA ILE A 545 21.80 6.33 -58.94
C ILE A 545 21.82 5.74 -57.51
N ALA A 546 21.73 4.41 -57.39
CA ALA A 546 21.75 3.73 -56.09
C ALA A 546 23.07 3.97 -55.33
N ASN A 547 24.20 3.90 -56.07
CA ASN A 547 25.51 4.19 -55.50
C ASN A 547 25.64 5.66 -55.06
N LYS A 548 25.11 6.60 -55.86
CA LYS A 548 25.08 8.01 -55.47
C LYS A 548 24.25 8.25 -54.21
N MET A 549 23.08 7.60 -54.10
CA MET A 549 22.23 7.70 -52.89
C MET A 549 22.93 7.19 -51.63
N LEU A 550 23.73 6.12 -51.75
CA LEU A 550 24.52 5.57 -50.64
C LEU A 550 25.67 6.50 -50.24
N ASN A 551 26.33 7.14 -51.21
CA ASN A 551 27.49 8.01 -50.97
C ASN A 551 27.09 9.43 -50.49
N GLU A 552 25.89 9.90 -50.79
CA GLU A 552 25.31 11.15 -50.24
C GLU A 552 24.77 10.96 -48.80
N GLY A 553 24.86 9.79 -48.26
CA GLY A 553 24.48 9.39 -46.90
C GLY A 553 25.64 9.49 -45.96
#